data_df317c8720972939a55fb79b4900d60a
#
_entry.id   df317c8720972939a55fb79b4900d60a
#
_cell.length_a   1.000
_cell.length_b   1.000
_cell.length_c   1.000
_cell.angle_alpha   90.00
_cell.angle_beta   90.00
_cell.angle_gamma   90.00
#
_symmetry.space_group_name_H-M   'P 1'
#
loop_
_entity.id
_entity.type
_entity.pdbx_description
1 polymer ?
#
loop_
_entity_poly.entity_id
_entity_poly.type
_entity_poly.pdbx_seq_one_letter_code
_entity_poly.pdbx_strand_id
1 'polypeptide(L)'
;ALPSIASVSRFQMVSRTAADAHGWRVAVEGGEVQLPIPSPHPVGTTIEVRDLFHQVPARRKFMRSEATEFQHLYGMVERLALARPAVAITLSHNGRRVLSVSAANTREAEARRVAAVLDDDFIAHSLHLEHAALGLRLEGWLGLPTAARGVADRQFLYVNGRLLRDRFLAAA
;
A
#
# COMPACT_ATOMS: atom_id res chain seq x y z
N ALA A 1 -8.96 -1.74 -12.52
CA ALA A 1 -8.58 -2.73 -11.50
C ALA A 1 -9.80 -3.30 -10.76
N LEU A 2 -10.69 -2.49 -10.12
CA LEU A 2 -11.82 -3.01 -9.35
C LEU A 2 -12.74 -3.95 -10.13
N PRO A 3 -13.18 -3.66 -11.38
CA PRO A 3 -14.00 -4.59 -12.15
C PRO A 3 -13.33 -5.95 -12.38
N SER A 4 -12.01 -5.96 -12.60
CA SER A 4 -11.25 -7.20 -12.80
C SER A 4 -11.12 -8.04 -11.51
N ILE A 5 -11.11 -7.39 -10.35
CA ILE A 5 -11.15 -8.09 -9.04
C ILE A 5 -12.55 -8.64 -8.79
N ALA A 6 -13.56 -7.80 -9.03
CA ALA A 6 -14.96 -8.15 -8.81
C ALA A 6 -15.40 -9.35 -9.66
N SER A 7 -14.92 -9.45 -10.92
CA SER A 7 -15.28 -10.55 -11.83
C SER A 7 -14.76 -11.94 -11.39
N VAL A 8 -13.86 -12.02 -10.43
CA VAL A 8 -13.25 -13.29 -9.97
C VAL A 8 -13.39 -13.50 -8.45
N SER A 9 -14.24 -12.74 -7.79
CA SER A 9 -14.45 -12.78 -6.34
C SER A 9 -15.90 -12.50 -5.98
N ARG A 10 -16.25 -12.62 -4.71
CA ARG A 10 -17.42 -11.97 -4.15
C ARG A 10 -17.00 -10.56 -3.71
N PHE A 11 -17.47 -9.57 -4.44
CA PHE A 11 -17.07 -8.19 -4.26
C PHE A 11 -18.24 -7.36 -3.72
N GLN A 12 -17.96 -6.50 -2.76
CA GLN A 12 -18.90 -5.51 -2.27
C GLN A 12 -18.17 -4.18 -2.08
N MET A 13 -18.82 -3.10 -2.46
CA MET A 13 -18.38 -1.74 -2.18
C MET A 13 -19.54 -0.95 -1.57
N VAL A 14 -19.26 -0.26 -0.47
CA VAL A 14 -20.17 0.72 0.14
C VAL A 14 -19.45 2.05 0.18
N SER A 15 -20.11 3.10 -0.30
CA SER A 15 -19.52 4.44 -0.30
C SER A 15 -20.55 5.48 0.09
N ARG A 16 -20.11 6.51 0.84
CA ARG A 16 -20.89 7.68 1.19
C ARG A 16 -20.04 8.92 1.09
N THR A 17 -20.55 9.96 0.44
CA THR A 17 -19.93 11.30 0.46
C THR A 17 -20.47 12.12 1.63
N ALA A 18 -19.81 13.23 1.98
CA ALA A 18 -20.27 14.11 3.04
C ALA A 18 -21.60 14.81 2.71
N ALA A 19 -21.93 14.93 1.41
CA ALA A 19 -23.18 15.57 0.95
C ALA A 19 -24.38 14.62 0.97
N ASP A 20 -24.15 13.30 1.06
CA ASP A 20 -25.22 12.30 0.96
C ASP A 20 -25.80 11.98 2.35
N ALA A 21 -27.12 11.80 2.40
CA ALA A 21 -27.83 11.40 3.61
C ALA A 21 -27.50 9.95 4.01
N HIS A 22 -27.22 9.08 3.04
CA HIS A 22 -26.89 7.66 3.25
C HIS A 22 -25.85 7.21 2.23
N GLY A 23 -25.21 6.06 2.50
CA GLY A 23 -24.30 5.42 1.56
C GLY A 23 -25.05 4.59 0.53
N TRP A 24 -24.32 4.17 -0.50
CA TRP A 24 -24.78 3.24 -1.52
C TRP A 24 -23.90 1.99 -1.53
N ARG A 25 -24.55 0.85 -1.59
CA ARG A 25 -23.88 -0.45 -1.71
C ARG A 25 -24.07 -1.03 -3.10
N VAL A 26 -22.94 -1.42 -3.70
CA VAL A 26 -22.89 -2.23 -4.93
C VAL A 26 -22.25 -3.56 -4.61
N ALA A 27 -22.83 -4.66 -5.07
CA ALA A 27 -22.26 -5.98 -4.96
C ALA A 27 -22.08 -6.61 -6.34
N VAL A 28 -21.06 -7.45 -6.47
CA VAL A 28 -20.78 -8.23 -7.69
C VAL A 28 -20.52 -9.67 -7.27
N GLU A 29 -21.26 -10.60 -7.85
CA GLU A 29 -21.08 -12.03 -7.65
C GLU A 29 -21.18 -12.73 -9.00
N GLY A 30 -20.24 -13.62 -9.30
CA GLY A 30 -20.23 -14.31 -10.59
C GLY A 30 -20.01 -13.43 -11.82
N GLY A 31 -19.48 -12.22 -11.63
CA GLY A 31 -19.33 -11.22 -12.68
C GLY A 31 -20.60 -10.38 -12.94
N GLU A 32 -21.70 -10.69 -12.27
CA GLU A 32 -22.96 -9.94 -12.37
C GLU A 32 -22.98 -8.81 -11.34
N VAL A 33 -23.21 -7.59 -11.82
CA VAL A 33 -23.34 -6.39 -10.99
C VAL A 33 -24.77 -6.25 -10.52
N GLN A 34 -24.97 -6.26 -9.21
CA GLN A 34 -26.28 -6.01 -8.62
C GLN A 34 -26.63 -4.52 -8.63
N LEU A 35 -27.92 -4.20 -8.68
CA LEU A 35 -28.38 -2.82 -8.59
C LEU A 35 -27.92 -2.17 -7.28
N PRO A 36 -27.46 -0.89 -7.32
CA PRO A 36 -27.12 -0.17 -6.12
C PRO A 36 -28.31 -0.05 -5.17
N ILE A 37 -28.07 -0.30 -3.88
CA ILE A 37 -29.09 -0.13 -2.85
C ILE A 37 -28.58 0.80 -1.75
N PRO A 38 -29.48 1.59 -1.11
CA PRO A 38 -29.13 2.40 0.05
C PRO A 38 -28.55 1.54 1.18
N SER A 39 -27.52 2.02 1.85
CA SER A 39 -26.86 1.32 2.94
C SER A 39 -26.29 2.30 3.96
N PRO A 40 -26.45 2.08 5.26
CA PRO A 40 -25.80 2.87 6.29
C PRO A 40 -24.27 2.78 6.14
N HIS A 41 -23.59 3.92 6.11
CA HIS A 41 -22.13 3.96 6.05
C HIS A 41 -21.62 5.32 6.57
N PRO A 42 -20.50 5.39 7.31
CA PRO A 42 -19.84 6.66 7.59
C PRO A 42 -19.33 7.29 6.28
N VAL A 43 -18.99 8.57 6.28
CA VAL A 43 -18.35 9.21 5.14
C VAL A 43 -17.05 8.48 4.80
N GLY A 44 -16.93 8.04 3.55
CA GLY A 44 -15.80 7.23 3.08
C GLY A 44 -16.24 6.06 2.21
N THR A 45 -15.33 5.12 1.97
CA THR A 45 -15.57 3.95 1.13
C THR A 45 -15.00 2.69 1.80
N THR A 46 -15.82 1.65 1.85
CA THR A 46 -15.40 0.29 2.23
C THR A 46 -15.48 -0.61 1.00
N ILE A 47 -14.41 -1.33 0.74
CA ILE A 47 -14.36 -2.36 -0.30
C ILE A 47 -14.08 -3.69 0.39
N GLU A 48 -14.91 -4.68 0.10
CA GLU A 48 -14.78 -6.02 0.60
C GLU A 48 -14.61 -7.00 -0.57
N VAL A 49 -13.58 -7.81 -0.51
CA VAL A 49 -13.28 -8.86 -1.49
C VAL A 49 -13.20 -10.18 -0.75
N ARG A 50 -14.10 -11.08 -1.05
CA ARG A 50 -14.15 -12.43 -0.44
C ARG A 50 -13.99 -13.50 -1.51
N ASP A 51 -13.52 -14.66 -1.10
CA ASP A 51 -13.46 -15.87 -1.92
C ASP A 51 -12.78 -15.64 -3.28
N LEU A 52 -11.62 -14.97 -3.27
CA LEU A 52 -10.86 -14.69 -4.49
C LEU A 52 -10.63 -15.98 -5.29
N PHE A 53 -10.92 -15.94 -6.60
CA PHE A 53 -10.83 -17.07 -7.52
C PHE A 53 -11.74 -18.27 -7.24
N HIS A 54 -12.83 -18.10 -6.47
CA HIS A 54 -13.75 -19.22 -6.19
C HIS A 54 -14.35 -19.84 -7.45
N GLN A 55 -14.56 -19.05 -8.50
CA GLN A 55 -15.08 -19.48 -9.79
C GLN A 55 -13.98 -19.80 -10.83
N VAL A 56 -12.71 -19.65 -10.47
CA VAL A 56 -11.57 -19.85 -11.37
C VAL A 56 -10.57 -20.83 -10.73
N PRO A 57 -10.92 -22.16 -10.66
CA PRO A 57 -10.10 -23.14 -9.95
C PRO A 57 -8.65 -23.21 -10.43
N ALA A 58 -8.43 -23.00 -11.73
CA ALA A 58 -7.09 -22.95 -12.31
C ALA A 58 -6.22 -21.86 -11.71
N ARG A 59 -6.77 -20.64 -11.49
CA ARG A 59 -6.04 -19.55 -10.84
C ARG A 59 -5.90 -19.77 -9.34
N ARG A 60 -6.90 -20.34 -8.68
CA ARG A 60 -6.85 -20.64 -7.25
C ARG A 60 -5.71 -21.61 -6.90
N LYS A 61 -5.39 -22.56 -7.77
CA LYS A 61 -4.26 -23.48 -7.60
C LYS A 61 -2.88 -22.79 -7.56
N PHE A 62 -2.75 -21.60 -8.13
CA PHE A 62 -1.51 -20.83 -8.10
C PHE A 62 -1.36 -19.96 -6.84
N MET A 63 -2.40 -19.83 -6.02
CA MET A 63 -2.28 -19.16 -4.72
C MET A 63 -1.36 -19.96 -3.82
N ARG A 64 -0.47 -19.26 -3.17
CA ARG A 64 0.48 -19.81 -2.21
C ARG A 64 -0.16 -19.95 -0.83
N SER A 65 0.65 -20.31 0.16
CA SER A 65 0.17 -20.32 1.56
C SER A 65 -0.24 -18.91 1.99
N GLU A 66 -1.19 -18.81 2.93
CA GLU A 66 -1.64 -17.53 3.50
C GLU A 66 -0.46 -16.67 3.97
N ALA A 67 0.52 -17.27 4.63
CA ALA A 67 1.72 -16.57 5.11
C ALA A 67 2.51 -15.96 3.94
N THR A 68 2.69 -16.70 2.84
CA THR A 68 3.42 -16.20 1.66
C THR A 68 2.65 -15.08 0.97
N GLU A 69 1.34 -15.24 0.76
CA GLU A 69 0.50 -14.19 0.17
C GLU A 69 0.49 -12.94 1.04
N PHE A 70 0.40 -13.11 2.37
CA PHE A 70 0.45 -11.99 3.29
C PHE A 70 1.79 -11.25 3.23
N GLN A 71 2.92 -11.94 3.13
CA GLN A 71 4.23 -11.28 2.97
C GLN A 71 4.28 -10.42 1.69
N HIS A 72 3.71 -10.90 0.58
CA HIS A 72 3.63 -10.09 -0.64
C HIS A 72 2.74 -8.86 -0.47
N LEU A 73 1.59 -9.00 0.20
CA LEU A 73 0.69 -7.89 0.52
C LEU A 73 1.35 -6.87 1.45
N TYR A 74 2.03 -7.37 2.50
CA TYR A 74 2.75 -6.53 3.44
C TYR A 74 3.80 -5.67 2.73
N GLY A 75 4.66 -6.27 1.93
CA GLY A 75 5.66 -5.54 1.16
C GLY A 75 5.07 -4.57 0.13
N MET A 76 3.85 -4.81 -0.37
CA MET A 76 3.15 -3.85 -1.23
C MET A 76 2.67 -2.65 -0.40
N VAL A 77 2.12 -2.87 0.79
CA VAL A 77 1.64 -1.81 1.69
C VAL A 77 2.81 -0.95 2.19
N GLU A 78 3.97 -1.54 2.52
CA GLU A 78 5.20 -0.81 2.85
C GLU A 78 5.56 0.18 1.73
N ARG A 79 5.59 -0.30 0.48
CA ARG A 79 5.89 0.55 -0.69
C ARG A 79 4.90 1.68 -0.88
N LEU A 80 3.61 1.41 -0.68
CA LEU A 80 2.57 2.44 -0.74
C LEU A 80 2.73 3.45 0.41
N ALA A 81 3.08 2.98 1.60
CA ALA A 81 3.31 3.81 2.76
C ALA A 81 4.45 4.81 2.53
N LEU A 82 5.53 4.38 1.92
CA LEU A 82 6.64 5.26 1.56
C LEU A 82 6.31 6.18 0.37
N ALA A 83 5.55 5.68 -0.64
CA ALA A 83 5.18 6.46 -1.81
C ALA A 83 4.15 7.57 -1.55
N ARG A 84 3.40 7.50 -0.45
CA ARG A 84 2.29 8.41 -0.13
C ARG A 84 2.37 8.89 1.32
N PRO A 85 3.36 9.72 1.66
CA PRO A 85 3.57 10.15 3.05
C PRO A 85 2.38 10.90 3.63
N ALA A 86 1.65 11.67 2.84
CA ALA A 86 0.47 12.44 3.27
C ALA A 86 -0.77 11.57 3.61
N VAL A 87 -0.72 10.24 3.40
CA VAL A 87 -1.84 9.32 3.65
C VAL A 87 -1.55 8.47 4.88
N ALA A 88 -2.41 8.49 5.89
CA ALA A 88 -2.34 7.54 6.99
C ALA A 88 -2.73 6.13 6.49
N ILE A 89 -1.97 5.11 6.88
CA ILE A 89 -2.21 3.73 6.47
C ILE A 89 -2.18 2.82 7.70
N THR A 90 -3.17 1.96 7.81
CA THR A 90 -3.20 0.89 8.81
C THR A 90 -3.43 -0.44 8.09
N LEU A 91 -2.60 -1.43 8.40
CA LEU A 91 -2.76 -2.80 7.94
C LEU A 91 -3.04 -3.71 9.13
N SER A 92 -4.07 -4.53 8.99
CA SER A 92 -4.38 -5.57 9.97
C SER A 92 -4.38 -6.95 9.28
N HIS A 93 -3.94 -7.97 9.98
CA HIS A 93 -3.95 -9.36 9.54
C HIS A 93 -4.50 -10.23 10.68
N ASN A 94 -5.51 -11.03 10.39
CA ASN A 94 -6.18 -11.90 11.37
C ASN A 94 -6.57 -11.17 12.66
N GLY A 95 -7.19 -9.98 12.50
CA GLY A 95 -7.64 -9.13 13.61
C GLY A 95 -6.53 -8.37 14.36
N ARG A 96 -5.26 -8.58 14.03
CA ARG A 96 -4.13 -7.89 14.65
C ARG A 96 -3.59 -6.80 13.73
N ARG A 97 -3.34 -5.61 14.30
CA ARG A 97 -2.69 -4.52 13.59
C ARG A 97 -1.20 -4.85 13.44
N VAL A 98 -0.72 -4.88 12.19
CA VAL A 98 0.66 -5.25 11.84
C VAL A 98 1.48 -4.09 11.30
N LEU A 99 0.81 -3.05 10.78
CA LEU A 99 1.43 -1.78 10.40
C LEU A 99 0.47 -0.64 10.72
N SER A 100 0.98 0.48 11.21
CA SER A 100 0.22 1.71 11.41
C SER A 100 1.14 2.91 11.25
N VAL A 101 0.90 3.71 10.24
CA VAL A 101 1.65 4.93 9.96
C VAL A 101 0.71 6.10 9.78
N SER A 102 1.00 7.20 10.46
CA SER A 102 0.26 8.45 10.35
C SER A 102 0.62 9.20 9.07
N ALA A 103 -0.24 10.12 8.63
CA ALA A 103 0.14 11.09 7.61
C ALA A 103 1.33 11.92 8.09
N ALA A 104 2.26 12.19 7.19
CA ALA A 104 3.49 12.92 7.46
C ALA A 104 3.58 14.14 6.54
N ASN A 105 3.61 15.33 7.13
CA ASN A 105 3.69 16.61 6.44
C ASN A 105 4.92 17.42 6.87
N THR A 106 5.78 16.85 7.72
CA THR A 106 7.06 17.43 8.15
C THR A 106 8.15 16.39 8.04
N ARG A 107 9.40 16.83 7.96
CA ARG A 107 10.56 15.95 7.88
C ARG A 107 10.64 14.98 9.06
N GLU A 108 10.34 15.43 10.26
CA GLU A 108 10.35 14.60 11.48
C GLU A 108 9.23 13.55 11.45
N ALA A 109 8.06 13.91 10.90
CA ALA A 109 6.97 12.95 10.71
C ALA A 109 7.30 11.93 9.63
N GLU A 110 7.97 12.33 8.56
CA GLU A 110 8.46 11.43 7.51
C GLU A 110 9.55 10.49 8.05
N ALA A 111 10.50 10.99 8.85
CA ALA A 111 11.51 10.16 9.50
C ALA A 111 10.87 9.07 10.37
N ARG A 112 9.91 9.44 11.23
CA ARG A 112 9.14 8.46 12.04
C ARG A 112 8.40 7.45 11.18
N ARG A 113 7.86 7.88 10.04
CA ARG A 113 7.17 6.99 9.11
C ARG A 113 8.13 6.01 8.44
N VAL A 114 9.28 6.47 7.99
CA VAL A 114 10.34 5.61 7.42
C VAL A 114 10.82 4.62 8.47
N ALA A 115 11.06 5.05 9.70
CA ALA A 115 11.41 4.17 10.82
C ALA A 115 10.35 3.10 11.07
N ALA A 116 9.07 3.45 11.07
CA ALA A 116 7.98 2.52 11.27
C ALA A 116 7.82 1.49 10.13
N VAL A 117 8.27 1.80 8.92
CA VAL A 117 8.21 0.91 7.74
C VAL A 117 9.48 0.08 7.61
N LEU A 118 10.65 0.68 7.78
CA LEU A 118 11.93 0.01 7.64
C LEU A 118 12.43 -0.53 8.98
N ASP A 119 12.97 0.33 9.81
CA ASP A 119 13.33 0.19 11.22
C ASP A 119 13.93 1.51 11.77
N ASP A 120 13.99 1.64 13.09
CA ASP A 120 14.57 2.79 13.77
C ASP A 120 16.09 2.87 13.54
N ASP A 121 16.77 1.74 13.41
CA ASP A 121 18.21 1.66 13.16
C ASP A 121 18.59 2.27 11.82
N PHE A 122 17.76 2.07 10.78
CA PHE A 122 17.98 2.70 9.49
C PHE A 122 17.99 4.23 9.59
N ILE A 123 17.01 4.82 10.30
CA ILE A 123 16.94 6.28 10.46
C ILE A 123 18.12 6.81 11.27
N ALA A 124 18.53 6.13 12.34
CA ALA A 124 19.66 6.51 13.16
C ALA A 124 21.00 6.54 12.38
N HIS A 125 21.11 5.70 11.34
CA HIS A 125 22.30 5.59 10.50
C HIS A 125 22.04 6.02 9.05
N SER A 126 21.24 7.07 8.85
CA SER A 126 20.95 7.63 7.54
C SER A 126 21.12 9.14 7.52
N LEU A 127 21.29 9.68 6.33
CA LEU A 127 21.27 11.11 6.05
C LEU A 127 20.02 11.46 5.24
N HIS A 128 19.35 12.53 5.60
CA HIS A 128 18.33 13.11 4.73
C HIS A 128 19.00 13.91 3.63
N LEU A 129 18.72 13.56 2.40
CA LEU A 129 19.20 14.25 1.21
C LEU A 129 18.04 15.03 0.58
N GLU A 130 18.29 16.27 0.25
CA GLU A 130 17.42 17.09 -0.58
C GLU A 130 18.30 17.88 -1.56
N HIS A 131 18.07 17.66 -2.86
CA HIS A 131 18.81 18.36 -3.91
C HIS A 131 17.90 18.66 -5.09
N ALA A 132 18.01 19.87 -5.62
CA ALA A 132 17.27 20.28 -6.80
C ALA A 132 18.25 20.92 -7.82
N ALA A 133 18.25 20.38 -9.04
CA ALA A 133 19.05 20.90 -10.15
C ALA A 133 18.40 20.54 -11.49
N LEU A 134 18.57 21.39 -12.49
CA LEU A 134 18.14 21.14 -13.88
C LEU A 134 16.67 20.70 -14.01
N GLY A 135 15.77 21.24 -13.15
CA GLY A 135 14.35 20.84 -13.14
C GLY A 135 14.06 19.49 -12.49
N LEU A 136 15.04 18.83 -11.91
CA LEU A 136 14.92 17.60 -11.15
C LEU A 136 15.03 17.90 -9.64
N ARG A 137 14.25 17.19 -8.83
CA ARG A 137 14.38 17.19 -7.36
C ARG A 137 14.60 15.76 -6.90
N LEU A 138 15.66 15.57 -6.15
CA LEU A 138 15.96 14.32 -5.44
C LEU A 138 15.77 14.57 -3.95
N GLU A 139 14.99 13.73 -3.30
CA GLU A 139 14.72 13.84 -1.87
C GLU A 139 14.58 12.44 -1.27
N GLY A 140 15.10 12.23 -0.06
CA GLY A 140 14.94 10.96 0.64
C GLY A 140 16.00 10.72 1.71
N TRP A 141 16.06 9.47 2.13
CA TRP A 141 16.92 8.98 3.19
C TRP A 141 17.96 8.03 2.61
N LEU A 142 19.22 8.36 2.78
CA LEU A 142 20.37 7.56 2.32
C LEU A 142 21.06 6.94 3.53
N GLY A 143 21.09 5.61 3.60
CA GLY A 143 21.83 4.87 4.63
C GLY A 143 23.33 5.14 4.53
N LEU A 144 23.99 5.32 5.67
CA LEU A 144 25.43 5.42 5.75
C LEU A 144 26.10 4.09 5.35
N PRO A 145 27.31 4.10 4.78
CA PRO A 145 28.04 2.88 4.43
C PRO A 145 28.24 1.92 5.61
N THR A 146 28.30 2.45 6.83
CA THR A 146 28.42 1.66 8.07
C THR A 146 27.16 0.87 8.39
N ALA A 147 26.01 1.27 7.86
CA ALA A 147 24.73 0.59 7.99
C ALA A 147 24.37 -0.25 6.75
N ALA A 148 25.31 -0.39 5.80
CA ALA A 148 25.10 -1.16 4.59
C ALA A 148 24.80 -2.61 4.92
N ARG A 149 23.63 -3.08 4.50
CA ARG A 149 23.23 -4.47 4.57
C ARG A 149 23.64 -5.16 3.28
N GLY A 150 24.15 -6.39 3.36
CA GLY A 150 24.61 -7.13 2.19
C GLY A 150 23.54 -7.54 1.17
N VAL A 151 22.30 -7.07 1.32
CA VAL A 151 21.17 -7.40 0.45
C VAL A 151 20.44 -6.12 0.06
N ALA A 152 20.32 -5.90 -1.25
CA ALA A 152 19.67 -4.72 -1.86
C ALA A 152 18.13 -4.78 -1.84
N ASP A 153 17.53 -5.56 -0.95
CA ASP A 153 16.09 -5.82 -0.91
C ASP A 153 15.26 -4.66 -0.30
N ARG A 154 15.92 -3.70 0.36
CA ARG A 154 15.29 -2.54 1.01
C ARG A 154 15.64 -1.19 0.36
N GLN A 155 15.91 -1.21 -0.94
CA GLN A 155 16.08 0.03 -1.71
C GLN A 155 14.71 0.44 -2.32
N PHE A 156 14.27 1.65 -2.00
CA PHE A 156 12.98 2.19 -2.45
C PHE A 156 13.24 3.49 -3.21
N LEU A 157 13.24 3.41 -4.52
CA LEU A 157 13.37 4.57 -5.39
C LEU A 157 12.03 4.88 -6.07
N TYR A 158 11.61 6.14 -6.00
CA TYR A 158 10.36 6.59 -6.60
C TYR A 158 10.62 7.71 -7.60
N VAL A 159 9.99 7.63 -8.76
CA VAL A 159 9.97 8.71 -9.74
C VAL A 159 8.54 9.18 -9.90
N ASN A 160 8.27 10.43 -9.54
CA ASN A 160 6.92 11.02 -9.54
C ASN A 160 5.90 10.14 -8.78
N GLY A 161 6.31 9.60 -7.63
CA GLY A 161 5.48 8.76 -6.77
C GLY A 161 5.24 7.33 -7.28
N ARG A 162 5.97 6.88 -8.32
CA ARG A 162 5.92 5.50 -8.84
C ARG A 162 7.22 4.79 -8.45
N LEU A 163 7.09 3.61 -7.85
CA LEU A 163 8.24 2.77 -7.51
C LEU A 163 8.98 2.38 -8.80
N LEU A 164 10.24 2.69 -8.84
CA LEU A 164 11.15 2.27 -9.90
C LEU A 164 11.92 1.02 -9.46
N ARG A 165 11.99 0.03 -10.35
CA ARG A 165 12.82 -1.16 -10.19
C ARG A 165 13.84 -1.18 -11.33
N ASP A 166 14.93 -0.50 -11.11
CA ASP A 166 16.02 -0.43 -12.09
C ASP A 166 17.30 -0.98 -11.47
N ARG A 167 17.93 -1.93 -12.17
CA ARG A 167 19.16 -2.59 -11.69
C ARG A 167 20.36 -1.65 -11.70
N PHE A 168 20.41 -0.69 -12.61
CA PHE A 168 21.53 0.27 -12.70
C PHE A 168 21.49 1.27 -11.55
N LEU A 169 20.31 1.74 -11.17
CA LEU A 169 20.13 2.66 -10.05
C LEU A 169 20.23 1.95 -8.68
N ALA A 170 20.02 0.64 -8.63
CA ALA A 170 20.20 -0.15 -7.42
C ALA A 170 21.66 -0.52 -7.15
N ALA A 171 22.54 -0.37 -8.14
CA ALA A 171 23.97 -0.72 -8.05
C ALA A 171 24.87 0.51 -7.87
N ALA A 172 24.31 1.71 -7.89
CA ALA A 172 25.01 2.98 -7.65
C ALA A 172 25.04 3.32 -6.17
#